data_820bad6408527d9c1776010888359263
#
_entry.id   820bad6408527d9c1776010888359263
#
_cell.length_a   1.000
_cell.length_b   1.000
_cell.length_c   1.000
_cell.angle_alpha   90.00
_cell.angle_beta   90.00
_cell.angle_gamma   90.00
#
_symmetry.space_group_name_H-M   'P 1'
#
loop_
_entity.id
_entity.type
_entity.pdbx_description
1 polymer ?
#
loop_
_entity_poly.entity_id
_entity_poly.type
_entity_poly.pdbx_seq_one_letter_code
_entity_poly.pdbx_strand_id
1 'polypeptide(L)'
;MLKSINGWSSSQMAARRAARRRPSFYTAINLWGLVSIMLVLLSMFIADTNPHRYIWIPVDLPAARNTIPQPDASREYAVQITVVRDGTIYLQRTRVLREDLANQLRDIAKMKVYLAVDKRAKNEDVEAVLDQIRLAGITSVVILANKSTR
;
A
#
# COMPACT_ATOMS: atom_id res chain seq x y z
N MET A 1 -31.02 30.75 77.94
CA MET A 1 -30.52 29.34 77.89
C MET A 1 -30.35 29.00 76.41
N LEU A 2 -29.18 29.37 75.83
CA LEU A 2 -28.85 29.11 74.40
C LEU A 2 -27.79 28.04 74.35
N LYS A 3 -28.17 26.84 73.99
CA LYS A 3 -27.30 25.65 73.85
C LYS A 3 -26.49 25.77 72.58
N SER A 4 -25.18 25.89 72.74
CA SER A 4 -24.19 25.94 71.64
C SER A 4 -24.26 24.70 70.76
N ILE A 5 -24.55 24.90 69.52
CA ILE A 5 -24.66 23.83 68.53
C ILE A 5 -23.40 23.63 67.69
N ASN A 6 -22.28 24.13 68.13
CA ASN A 6 -21.03 23.99 67.35
C ASN A 6 -19.98 23.15 68.10
N GLY A 7 -20.31 21.87 68.34
CA GLY A 7 -19.43 20.90 68.96
C GLY A 7 -18.40 20.23 68.08
N TRP A 8 -17.93 20.88 67.05
CA TRP A 8 -16.89 20.29 66.19
C TRP A 8 -15.53 20.83 66.60
N SER A 9 -14.70 19.95 67.14
CA SER A 9 -13.32 20.34 67.46
C SER A 9 -12.53 20.62 66.19
N SER A 10 -11.62 21.57 66.28
CA SER A 10 -10.73 21.97 65.17
C SER A 10 -9.97 20.78 64.57
N SER A 11 -9.70 19.76 65.38
CA SER A 11 -9.09 18.48 64.97
C SER A 11 -9.97 17.66 63.99
N GLN A 12 -11.28 17.68 64.21
CA GLN A 12 -12.22 16.96 63.31
C GLN A 12 -12.39 17.65 61.97
N MET A 13 -12.29 18.98 61.94
CA MET A 13 -12.31 19.73 60.70
C MET A 13 -11.01 19.55 59.88
N ALA A 14 -9.88 19.44 60.58
CA ALA A 14 -8.59 19.14 59.93
C ALA A 14 -8.55 17.74 59.34
N ALA A 15 -9.10 16.75 60.04
CA ALA A 15 -9.20 15.37 59.53
C ALA A 15 -10.10 15.25 58.28
N ARG A 16 -11.23 15.96 58.23
CA ARG A 16 -12.08 16.02 57.07
C ARG A 16 -11.44 16.71 55.86
N ARG A 17 -10.63 17.74 56.06
CA ARG A 17 -9.87 18.41 55.01
C ARG A 17 -8.76 17.50 54.47
N ALA A 18 -8.11 16.71 55.30
CA ALA A 18 -7.10 15.74 54.89
C ALA A 18 -7.70 14.58 54.11
N ALA A 19 -8.92 14.10 54.46
CA ALA A 19 -9.60 13.03 53.76
C ALA A 19 -10.10 13.43 52.35
N ARG A 20 -10.17 14.71 52.03
CA ARG A 20 -10.63 15.21 50.73
C ARG A 20 -9.55 15.27 49.65
N ARG A 21 -8.30 15.08 50.02
CA ARG A 21 -7.21 14.89 49.06
C ARG A 21 -7.15 13.41 48.65
N ARG A 22 -8.14 12.96 47.92
CA ARG A 22 -7.94 11.76 47.11
C ARG A 22 -6.91 12.15 46.06
N PRO A 23 -5.74 11.49 46.03
CA PRO A 23 -4.86 11.68 44.91
C PRO A 23 -5.68 11.23 43.66
N SER A 24 -5.98 12.19 42.82
CA SER A 24 -6.56 11.87 41.53
C SER A 24 -5.45 11.21 40.73
N PHE A 25 -5.42 9.89 40.74
CA PHE A 25 -4.52 9.08 39.90
C PHE A 25 -4.73 9.32 38.40
N TYR A 26 -5.73 10.13 38.07
CA TYR A 26 -6.02 10.58 36.71
C TYR A 26 -5.26 11.85 36.31
N THR A 27 -4.45 12.39 37.19
CA THR A 27 -3.74 13.64 36.92
C THR A 27 -2.35 13.30 36.44
N ALA A 28 -2.18 13.47 35.17
CA ALA A 28 -0.98 13.46 34.37
C ALA A 28 -0.71 12.16 33.61
N ILE A 29 -1.72 11.66 32.89
CA ILE A 29 -1.38 11.13 31.58
C ILE A 29 -0.77 12.34 30.89
N ASN A 30 0.55 12.28 30.70
CA ASN A 30 1.29 13.39 30.09
C ASN A 30 0.82 13.45 28.63
N LEU A 31 -0.21 14.25 28.36
CA LEU A 31 -0.85 14.34 27.05
C LEU A 31 0.19 14.62 25.97
N TRP A 32 1.21 15.41 26.31
CA TRP A 32 2.34 15.69 25.43
C TRP A 32 3.14 14.42 25.09
N GLY A 33 3.36 13.55 26.06
CA GLY A 33 4.00 12.26 25.85
C GLY A 33 3.17 11.35 24.93
N LEU A 34 1.86 11.28 25.16
CA LEU A 34 0.95 10.51 24.33
C LEU A 34 0.94 11.03 22.88
N VAL A 35 0.84 12.35 22.71
CA VAL A 35 0.87 12.99 21.38
C VAL A 35 2.20 12.72 20.69
N SER A 36 3.32 12.79 21.41
CA SER A 36 4.64 12.51 20.84
C SER A 36 4.74 11.06 20.31
N ILE A 37 4.26 10.09 21.08
CA ILE A 37 4.24 8.67 20.66
C ILE A 37 3.33 8.49 19.46
N MET A 38 2.14 9.09 19.45
CA MET A 38 1.24 9.01 18.30
C MET A 38 1.86 9.64 17.05
N LEU A 39 2.59 10.73 17.21
CA LEU A 39 3.24 11.42 16.09
C LEU A 39 4.40 10.60 15.53
N VAL A 40 5.17 9.92 16.39
CA VAL A 40 6.23 8.99 15.98
C VAL A 40 5.63 7.79 15.24
N LEU A 41 4.55 7.18 15.77
CA LEU A 41 3.86 6.10 15.10
C LEU A 41 3.29 6.55 13.76
N LEU A 42 2.66 7.72 13.71
CA LEU A 42 2.13 8.28 12.46
C LEU A 42 3.25 8.51 11.43
N SER A 43 4.38 9.08 11.85
CA SER A 43 5.53 9.27 10.96
C SER A 43 6.11 7.94 10.47
N MET A 44 6.13 6.92 11.32
CA MET A 44 6.54 5.57 10.94
C MET A 44 5.57 4.96 9.93
N PHE A 45 4.25 5.09 10.12
CA PHE A 45 3.27 4.64 9.14
C PHE A 45 3.37 5.39 7.81
N ILE A 46 3.60 6.71 7.84
CA ILE A 46 3.80 7.50 6.63
C ILE A 46 5.09 7.09 5.91
N ALA A 47 6.15 6.77 6.64
CA ALA A 47 7.41 6.29 6.07
C ALA A 47 7.25 4.88 5.47
N ASP A 48 6.45 4.02 6.10
CA ASP A 48 6.19 2.65 5.63
C ASP A 48 5.14 2.63 4.50
N THR A 49 4.21 3.56 4.50
CA THR A 49 3.35 3.86 3.35
C THR A 49 4.14 4.61 2.26
N ASN A 50 5.35 4.14 1.94
CA ASN A 50 5.91 4.50 0.66
C ASN A 50 4.86 4.13 -0.38
N PRO A 51 4.16 5.08 -1.00
CA PRO A 51 3.48 4.75 -2.23
C PRO A 51 4.62 4.23 -3.08
N HIS A 52 4.65 2.94 -3.28
CA HIS A 52 5.52 2.36 -4.27
C HIS A 52 5.21 3.21 -5.49
N ARG A 53 6.06 4.21 -5.73
CA ARG A 53 5.97 5.00 -6.94
C ARG A 53 6.08 3.93 -8.00
N TYR A 54 4.93 3.54 -8.52
CA TYR A 54 4.87 2.78 -9.72
C TYR A 54 5.64 3.62 -10.73
N ILE A 55 6.94 3.41 -10.78
CA ILE A 55 7.75 3.94 -11.86
C ILE A 55 7.27 3.09 -13.03
N TRP A 56 6.18 3.55 -13.61
CA TRP A 56 5.69 3.03 -14.86
C TRP A 56 6.86 3.20 -15.84
N ILE A 57 7.32 2.09 -16.37
CA ILE A 57 8.22 2.16 -17.50
C ILE A 57 7.41 2.90 -18.56
N PRO A 58 7.88 4.08 -19.04
CA PRO A 58 7.11 4.89 -19.96
C PRO A 58 6.95 4.10 -21.27
N VAL A 59 5.83 3.44 -21.42
CA VAL A 59 5.46 2.65 -22.59
C VAL A 59 4.25 3.29 -23.21
N ASP A 60 4.29 3.51 -24.50
CA ASP A 60 3.19 4.08 -25.25
C ASP A 60 2.25 2.94 -25.69
N LEU A 61 1.22 2.70 -24.90
CA LEU A 61 0.27 1.60 -25.12
C LEU A 61 -0.51 1.78 -26.41
N PRO A 62 -0.82 0.69 -27.14
CA PRO A 62 -1.66 0.75 -28.33
C PRO A 62 -3.07 1.23 -27.97
N ALA A 63 -3.69 2.00 -28.85
CA ALA A 63 -5.05 2.47 -28.69
C ALA A 63 -6.04 1.40 -29.17
N ALA A 64 -7.01 1.04 -28.33
CA ALA A 64 -8.08 0.11 -28.68
C ALA A 64 -9.45 0.72 -28.41
N ARG A 65 -10.44 0.40 -29.27
CA ARG A 65 -11.80 0.95 -29.16
C ARG A 65 -12.63 0.28 -28.07
N ASN A 66 -12.45 -1.02 -27.88
CA ASN A 66 -13.23 -1.84 -26.94
C ASN A 66 -12.37 -2.22 -25.72
N THR A 67 -11.93 -1.23 -24.96
CA THR A 67 -11.20 -1.46 -23.73
C THR A 67 -12.15 -1.58 -22.54
N ILE A 68 -11.98 -2.63 -21.74
CA ILE A 68 -12.65 -2.78 -20.45
C ILE A 68 -11.71 -2.21 -19.38
N PRO A 69 -12.18 -1.29 -18.51
CA PRO A 69 -11.36 -0.80 -17.41
C PRO A 69 -10.85 -1.96 -16.55
N GLN A 70 -9.55 -2.00 -16.33
CA GLN A 70 -8.89 -3.01 -15.48
C GLN A 70 -8.25 -2.31 -14.27
N PRO A 71 -9.02 -1.97 -13.23
CA PRO A 71 -8.49 -1.30 -12.04
C PRO A 71 -7.45 -2.14 -11.30
N ASP A 72 -7.55 -3.47 -11.46
CA ASP A 72 -6.66 -4.42 -10.80
C ASP A 72 -5.24 -4.45 -11.40
N ALA A 73 -5.07 -3.96 -12.63
CA ALA A 73 -3.75 -3.89 -13.26
C ALA A 73 -2.78 -2.95 -12.54
N SER A 74 -3.32 -1.99 -11.78
CA SER A 74 -2.54 -1.03 -11.00
C SER A 74 -2.31 -1.45 -9.55
N ARG A 75 -2.82 -2.61 -9.15
CA ARG A 75 -2.67 -3.09 -7.77
C ARG A 75 -1.28 -3.67 -7.52
N GLU A 76 -0.84 -3.59 -6.29
CA GLU A 76 0.47 -4.09 -5.82
C GLU A 76 0.70 -5.57 -6.12
N TYR A 77 -0.36 -6.35 -6.18
CA TYR A 77 -0.32 -7.81 -6.46
C TYR A 77 -0.43 -8.17 -7.94
N ALA A 78 -0.54 -7.18 -8.81
CA ALA A 78 -0.61 -7.44 -10.24
C ALA A 78 0.78 -7.75 -10.80
N VAL A 79 0.94 -8.89 -11.41
CA VAL A 79 2.16 -9.24 -12.14
C VAL A 79 2.12 -8.54 -13.48
N GLN A 80 2.94 -7.53 -13.65
CA GLN A 80 3.01 -6.79 -14.90
C GLN A 80 4.28 -7.13 -15.66
N ILE A 81 4.11 -7.51 -16.92
CA ILE A 81 5.18 -7.68 -17.88
C ILE A 81 5.12 -6.51 -18.85
N THR A 82 6.23 -5.85 -19.05
CA THR A 82 6.31 -4.72 -19.99
C THR A 82 7.29 -5.03 -21.09
N VAL A 83 6.83 -4.90 -22.33
CA VAL A 83 7.65 -5.03 -23.54
C VAL A 83 7.86 -3.65 -24.13
N VAL A 84 9.12 -3.20 -24.11
CA VAL A 84 9.50 -1.90 -24.64
C VAL A 84 9.76 -2.00 -26.13
N ARG A 85 9.80 -0.84 -26.80
CA ARG A 85 10.03 -0.68 -28.23
C ARG A 85 11.26 -1.43 -28.78
N ASP A 86 12.32 -1.55 -27.99
CA ASP A 86 13.58 -2.21 -28.34
C ASP A 86 13.58 -3.74 -28.10
N GLY A 87 12.42 -4.30 -27.74
CA GLY A 87 12.29 -5.71 -27.38
C GLY A 87 12.76 -6.05 -25.97
N THR A 88 13.16 -5.06 -25.16
CA THR A 88 13.53 -5.28 -23.77
C THR A 88 12.29 -5.64 -22.94
N ILE A 89 12.43 -6.68 -22.12
CA ILE A 89 11.36 -7.21 -21.28
C ILE A 89 11.63 -6.83 -19.85
N TYR A 90 10.60 -6.31 -19.20
CA TYR A 90 10.62 -6.03 -17.76
C TYR A 90 9.52 -6.84 -17.08
N LEU A 91 9.88 -7.58 -16.05
CA LEU A 91 8.95 -8.19 -15.12
C LEU A 91 8.83 -7.26 -13.91
N GLN A 92 7.66 -6.64 -13.77
CA GLN A 92 7.44 -5.54 -12.82
C GLN A 92 8.42 -4.38 -13.05
N ARG A 93 9.59 -4.39 -12.41
CA ARG A 93 10.62 -3.35 -12.52
C ARG A 93 11.99 -3.89 -12.91
N THR A 94 12.12 -5.21 -12.92
CA THR A 94 13.39 -5.87 -13.17
C THR A 94 13.49 -6.23 -14.63
N ARG A 95 14.58 -5.85 -15.27
CA ARG A 95 14.89 -6.31 -16.63
C ARG A 95 15.14 -7.81 -16.61
N VAL A 96 14.45 -8.54 -17.46
CA VAL A 96 14.54 -9.99 -17.55
C VAL A 96 14.91 -10.40 -18.95
N LEU A 97 15.77 -11.39 -19.05
CA LEU A 97 16.08 -12.01 -20.33
C LEU A 97 14.89 -12.88 -20.76
N ARG A 98 14.68 -12.97 -22.07
CA ARG A 98 13.57 -13.76 -22.64
C ARG A 98 13.61 -15.21 -22.17
N GLU A 99 14.79 -15.79 -22.09
CA GLU A 99 15.01 -17.20 -21.71
C GLU A 99 14.68 -17.48 -20.23
N ASP A 100 14.87 -16.49 -19.37
CA ASP A 100 14.62 -16.62 -17.93
C ASP A 100 13.18 -16.29 -17.54
N LEU A 101 12.42 -15.67 -18.44
CA LEU A 101 11.09 -15.18 -18.14
C LEU A 101 10.14 -16.32 -17.70
N ALA A 102 10.15 -17.44 -18.39
CA ALA A 102 9.31 -18.59 -18.06
C ALA A 102 9.65 -19.16 -16.66
N ASN A 103 10.92 -19.21 -16.31
CA ASN A 103 11.34 -19.71 -15.00
C ASN A 103 10.88 -18.79 -13.86
N GLN A 104 11.03 -17.48 -14.03
CA GLN A 104 10.59 -16.50 -13.03
C GLN A 104 9.05 -16.43 -12.91
N LEU A 105 8.33 -16.76 -13.96
CA LEU A 105 6.88 -16.76 -13.95
C LEU A 105 6.26 -18.03 -13.36
N ARG A 106 6.98 -19.14 -13.29
CA ARG A 106 6.47 -20.42 -12.75
C ARG A 106 6.01 -20.29 -11.30
N ASP A 107 6.73 -19.52 -10.50
CA ASP A 107 6.38 -19.29 -9.10
C ASP A 107 5.10 -18.45 -8.93
N ILE A 108 4.69 -17.76 -9.99
CA ILE A 108 3.59 -16.82 -10.01
C ILE A 108 2.43 -17.31 -10.91
N ALA A 109 2.49 -18.54 -11.39
CA ALA A 109 1.58 -19.10 -12.39
C ALA A 109 0.08 -19.04 -12.04
N LYS A 110 -0.27 -18.88 -10.77
CA LYS A 110 -1.66 -18.76 -10.28
C LYS A 110 -2.23 -17.33 -10.36
N MET A 111 -1.42 -16.34 -10.69
CA MET A 111 -1.84 -14.94 -10.73
C MET A 111 -2.21 -14.51 -12.16
N LYS A 112 -3.05 -13.48 -12.24
CA LYS A 112 -3.31 -12.83 -13.53
C LYS A 112 -2.09 -12.01 -13.93
N VAL A 113 -1.66 -12.18 -15.16
CA VAL A 113 -0.55 -11.44 -15.72
C VAL A 113 -1.09 -10.33 -16.64
N TYR A 114 -0.59 -9.13 -16.43
CA TYR A 114 -0.90 -7.97 -17.24
C TYR A 114 0.27 -7.67 -18.17
N LEU A 115 0.03 -7.69 -19.46
CA LEU A 115 1.03 -7.44 -20.48
C LEU A 115 0.88 -6.03 -21.03
N ALA A 116 1.84 -5.16 -20.74
CA ALA A 116 1.94 -3.83 -21.30
C ALA A 116 2.92 -3.87 -22.48
N VAL A 117 2.45 -3.58 -23.66
CA VAL A 117 3.25 -3.60 -24.89
C VAL A 117 3.35 -2.19 -25.46
N ASP A 118 4.55 -1.75 -25.82
CA ASP A 118 4.72 -0.52 -26.58
C ASP A 118 4.13 -0.65 -27.97
N LYS A 119 3.37 0.32 -28.44
CA LYS A 119 2.75 0.34 -29.77
C LYS A 119 3.75 0.18 -30.92
N ARG A 120 5.02 0.42 -30.64
CA ARG A 120 6.14 0.34 -31.62
C ARG A 120 6.96 -0.93 -31.43
N ALA A 121 6.62 -1.78 -30.45
CA ALA A 121 7.28 -3.08 -30.28
C ALA A 121 7.01 -3.97 -31.49
N LYS A 122 7.96 -4.80 -31.85
CA LYS A 122 7.78 -5.76 -32.94
C LYS A 122 6.85 -6.88 -32.49
N ASN A 123 5.96 -7.31 -33.38
CA ASN A 123 5.05 -8.44 -33.08
C ASN A 123 5.81 -9.71 -32.72
N GLU A 124 6.95 -9.95 -33.35
CA GLU A 124 7.83 -11.08 -33.05
C GLU A 124 8.26 -11.12 -31.56
N ASP A 125 8.59 -9.98 -30.99
CA ASP A 125 8.98 -9.90 -29.57
C ASP A 125 7.78 -10.15 -28.65
N VAL A 126 6.60 -9.68 -29.05
CA VAL A 126 5.36 -9.89 -28.28
C VAL A 126 4.95 -11.37 -28.31
N GLU A 127 4.99 -12.00 -29.50
CA GLU A 127 4.68 -13.43 -29.65
C GLU A 127 5.64 -14.29 -28.83
N ALA A 128 6.93 -13.99 -28.89
CA ALA A 128 7.93 -14.70 -28.10
C ALA A 128 7.71 -14.59 -26.59
N VAL A 129 7.27 -13.41 -26.10
CA VAL A 129 6.91 -13.22 -24.67
C VAL A 129 5.64 -14.01 -24.34
N LEU A 130 4.64 -13.99 -25.19
CA LEU A 130 3.41 -14.78 -24.97
C LEU A 130 3.70 -16.28 -24.91
N ASP A 131 4.63 -16.77 -25.72
CA ASP A 131 5.03 -18.19 -25.69
C ASP A 131 5.75 -18.52 -24.37
N GLN A 132 6.62 -17.64 -23.85
CA GLN A 132 7.24 -17.83 -22.56
C GLN A 132 6.22 -17.84 -21.41
N ILE A 133 5.19 -16.98 -21.49
CA ILE A 133 4.11 -16.95 -20.51
C ILE A 133 3.31 -18.27 -20.53
N ARG A 134 3.03 -18.80 -21.73
CA ARG A 134 2.36 -20.11 -21.91
C ARG A 134 3.21 -21.25 -21.37
N LEU A 135 4.51 -21.24 -21.65
CA LEU A 135 5.46 -22.23 -21.13
C LEU A 135 5.55 -22.22 -19.57
N ALA A 136 5.31 -21.07 -18.96
CA ALA A 136 5.20 -20.95 -17.50
C ALA A 136 3.88 -21.51 -16.95
N GLY A 137 2.92 -21.92 -17.81
CA GLY A 137 1.63 -22.47 -17.40
C GLY A 137 0.55 -21.41 -17.10
N ILE A 138 0.79 -20.14 -17.48
CA ILE A 138 -0.16 -19.06 -17.26
C ILE A 138 -1.17 -19.03 -18.41
N THR A 139 -2.46 -19.20 -18.07
CA THR A 139 -3.57 -19.19 -19.04
C THR A 139 -4.32 -17.87 -19.09
N SER A 140 -4.19 -17.02 -18.03
CA SER A 140 -4.92 -15.76 -17.93
C SER A 140 -3.98 -14.58 -18.14
N VAL A 141 -3.92 -14.08 -19.37
CA VAL A 141 -3.13 -12.90 -19.75
C VAL A 141 -4.06 -11.79 -20.20
N VAL A 142 -3.86 -10.59 -19.65
CA VAL A 142 -4.61 -9.39 -20.01
C VAL A 142 -3.65 -8.40 -20.69
N ILE A 143 -3.91 -8.08 -21.93
CA ILE A 143 -3.13 -7.09 -22.68
C ILE A 143 -3.65 -5.69 -22.34
N LEU A 144 -2.78 -4.82 -21.89
CA LEU A 144 -3.12 -3.44 -21.58
C LEU A 144 -3.11 -2.57 -22.84
N ALA A 145 -4.16 -1.78 -23.01
CA ALA A 145 -4.29 -0.84 -24.12
C ALA A 145 -4.94 0.46 -23.63
N ASN A 146 -4.60 1.57 -24.26
CA ASN A 146 -5.25 2.85 -24.00
C ASN A 146 -6.61 2.91 -24.74
N LYS A 147 -7.62 3.51 -24.07
CA LYS A 147 -8.90 3.77 -24.70
C LYS A 147 -8.74 4.82 -25.79
N SER A 148 -9.09 4.47 -27.02
CA SER A 148 -9.16 5.43 -28.12
C SER A 148 -10.35 6.35 -27.90
N THR A 149 -10.09 7.58 -27.52
CA THR A 149 -11.09 8.67 -27.53
C THR A 149 -11.09 9.28 -28.93
N ARG A 150 -12.11 8.96 -29.70
CA ARG A 150 -12.44 9.68 -30.93
C ARG A 150 -13.87 10.13 -30.85
#